data_5d8a6e3be3e5d089039609cb85e78630
#
_entry.id   5d8a6e3be3e5d089039609cb85e78630
#
_cell.length_a   1.000
_cell.length_b   1.000
_cell.length_c   1.000
_cell.angle_alpha   90.00
_cell.angle_beta   90.00
_cell.angle_gamma   90.00
#
_symmetry.space_group_name_H-M   'P 1'
#
loop_
_entity.id
_entity.type
_entity.pdbx_description
1 polymer ?
#
loop_
_entity_poly.entity_id
_entity_poly.type
_entity_poly.pdbx_seq_one_letter_code
_entity_poly.pdbx_strand_id
1 'polypeptide(L)'
;MSRYITLTVTNWSAIKLTFKAAANGTPVRIVSGSNTRDTTVGISYTGFASYTADGTTMTVYGDITGFECSNNYENLTAIDLSHNTELSGLFCSSNQLTSLDLSHNTQLEALGCSRNNLTTLDLSSNTQLTELYCYANNFSTQALDDIYCALPDRKGKENGKMQPVLNSSDPYHATVLATNKANAISKNWKVQYYATATDIPTTTGTYTCPTTDIAKATAEQALTLYPNPVADVLYLSATARTIRVYDIYGTEVAHATDTDRIDVAHLPAGVYTVRADGTVAKMVKR
;
A
#
# COMPACT_ATOMS: atom_id res chain seq x y z
N MET A 1 23.08 -1.70 -15.17
CA MET A 1 22.28 -1.31 -13.99
C MET A 1 21.03 -2.17 -13.98
N SER A 2 20.86 -3.02 -12.97
CA SER A 2 19.73 -3.98 -12.89
C SER A 2 18.50 -3.38 -12.23
N ARG A 3 18.67 -2.35 -11.39
CA ARG A 3 17.58 -1.66 -10.69
C ARG A 3 17.15 -0.43 -11.45
N TYR A 4 15.84 -0.20 -11.48
CA TYR A 4 15.27 0.98 -12.12
C TYR A 4 13.89 1.34 -11.56
N ILE A 5 13.46 2.57 -11.81
CA ILE A 5 12.12 3.10 -11.53
C ILE A 5 11.58 3.63 -12.85
N THR A 6 10.32 3.33 -13.15
CA THR A 6 9.65 3.84 -14.35
C THR A 6 8.55 4.82 -13.97
N LEU A 7 8.52 5.97 -14.63
CA LEU A 7 7.54 7.02 -14.47
C LEU A 7 6.67 7.13 -15.71
N THR A 8 5.37 7.25 -15.54
CA THR A 8 4.46 7.69 -16.61
C THR A 8 4.33 9.20 -16.54
N VAL A 9 4.73 9.88 -17.59
CA VAL A 9 4.89 11.33 -17.63
C VAL A 9 4.21 11.95 -18.84
N THR A 10 3.93 13.25 -18.78
CA THR A 10 3.46 14.03 -19.93
C THR A 10 4.63 14.27 -20.89
N ASN A 11 4.39 13.98 -22.18
CA ASN A 11 5.39 14.21 -23.23
C ASN A 11 5.83 15.70 -23.27
N TRP A 12 7.13 15.94 -23.50
CA TRP A 12 7.80 17.25 -23.52
C TRP A 12 7.69 18.05 -22.22
N SER A 13 7.27 17.43 -21.11
CA SER A 13 7.28 18.08 -19.79
C SER A 13 8.65 18.04 -19.14
N ALA A 14 8.88 18.98 -18.23
CA ALA A 14 10.07 19.01 -17.38
C ALA A 14 9.77 18.29 -16.07
N ILE A 15 10.35 17.11 -15.88
CA ILE A 15 10.17 16.28 -14.68
C ILE A 15 11.27 16.59 -13.68
N LYS A 16 10.89 17.05 -12.49
CA LYS A 16 11.80 17.34 -11.38
C LYS A 16 12.07 16.08 -10.58
N LEU A 17 13.33 15.71 -10.47
CA LEU A 17 13.79 14.54 -9.73
C LEU A 17 14.98 14.88 -8.83
N THR A 18 15.09 14.18 -7.71
CA THR A 18 16.30 14.14 -6.88
C THR A 18 16.48 12.74 -6.30
N PHE A 19 17.72 12.37 -6.04
CA PHE A 19 18.09 11.01 -5.67
C PHE A 19 19.12 10.99 -4.55
N LYS A 20 19.15 9.89 -3.79
CA LYS A 20 20.29 9.50 -2.96
C LYS A 20 20.60 8.01 -3.14
N ALA A 21 21.79 7.60 -2.77
CA ALA A 21 22.25 6.22 -2.82
C ALA A 21 22.93 5.84 -1.49
N ALA A 22 23.25 4.55 -1.33
CA ALA A 22 23.97 4.06 -0.15
C ALA A 22 25.47 4.46 -0.15
N ALA A 23 26.03 4.82 -1.33
CA ALA A 23 27.43 5.19 -1.48
C ALA A 23 27.60 6.39 -2.41
N ASN A 24 28.66 7.17 -2.16
CA ASN A 24 29.03 8.27 -3.05
C ASN A 24 29.55 7.74 -4.40
N GLY A 25 29.26 8.48 -5.48
CA GLY A 25 29.69 8.11 -6.83
C GLY A 25 28.83 7.02 -7.48
N THR A 26 27.68 6.67 -6.90
CA THR A 26 26.75 5.70 -7.51
C THR A 26 26.24 6.23 -8.85
N PRO A 27 26.42 5.49 -9.97
CA PRO A 27 25.98 5.92 -11.28
C PRO A 27 24.45 5.84 -11.39
N VAL A 28 23.88 6.86 -12.00
CA VAL A 28 22.44 6.95 -12.33
C VAL A 28 22.29 7.37 -13.77
N ARG A 29 21.41 6.70 -14.50
CA ARG A 29 21.04 7.02 -15.87
C ARG A 29 19.54 7.28 -15.96
N ILE A 30 19.17 8.42 -16.51
CA ILE A 30 17.79 8.79 -16.78
C ILE A 30 17.58 8.71 -18.30
N VAL A 31 16.53 7.97 -18.70
CA VAL A 31 16.20 7.76 -20.12
C VAL A 31 14.72 8.11 -20.34
N SER A 32 14.44 8.91 -21.38
CA SER A 32 13.08 9.15 -21.87
C SER A 32 13.14 9.35 -23.39
N GLY A 33 12.59 8.39 -24.15
CA GLY A 33 12.71 8.36 -25.60
C GLY A 33 14.17 8.41 -26.07
N SER A 34 14.52 9.43 -26.86
CA SER A 34 15.88 9.70 -27.33
C SER A 34 16.76 10.42 -26.29
N ASN A 35 16.16 10.99 -25.25
CA ASN A 35 16.87 11.73 -24.21
C ASN A 35 17.53 10.78 -23.22
N THR A 36 18.83 10.90 -23.07
CA THR A 36 19.60 10.15 -22.06
C THR A 36 20.48 11.10 -21.27
N ARG A 37 20.48 10.97 -19.94
CA ARG A 37 21.37 11.72 -19.07
C ARG A 37 22.00 10.81 -18.03
N ASP A 38 23.32 10.80 -18.01
CA ASP A 38 24.11 10.12 -17.00
C ASP A 38 24.55 11.10 -15.91
N THR A 39 24.53 10.66 -14.65
CA THR A 39 24.99 11.41 -13.50
C THR A 39 25.50 10.45 -12.42
N THR A 40 26.09 10.99 -11.37
CA THR A 40 26.43 10.22 -10.17
C THR A 40 25.75 10.84 -8.95
N VAL A 41 25.36 10.01 -8.00
CA VAL A 41 24.69 10.42 -6.77
C VAL A 41 25.45 9.92 -5.55
N GLY A 42 25.15 10.49 -4.40
CA GLY A 42 25.81 10.15 -3.13
C GLY A 42 24.80 9.80 -2.04
N ILE A 43 25.28 9.78 -0.81
CA ILE A 43 24.50 9.45 0.40
C ILE A 43 23.49 10.53 0.80
N SER A 44 23.57 11.72 0.21
CA SER A 44 22.61 12.80 0.39
C SER A 44 21.82 13.03 -0.91
N TYR A 45 20.61 13.56 -0.80
CA TYR A 45 19.86 13.97 -1.97
C TYR A 45 20.61 15.01 -2.80
N THR A 46 20.59 14.85 -4.12
CA THR A 46 21.35 15.70 -5.08
C THR A 46 20.85 17.13 -5.19
N GLY A 47 19.66 17.42 -4.64
CA GLY A 47 18.86 18.59 -5.01
C GLY A 47 18.07 18.33 -6.30
N PHE A 48 16.99 19.08 -6.49
CA PHE A 48 16.13 18.91 -7.67
C PHE A 48 16.82 19.31 -8.96
N ALA A 49 16.78 18.43 -9.95
CA ALA A 49 17.14 18.71 -11.34
C ALA A 49 15.93 18.43 -12.24
N SER A 50 15.80 19.17 -13.34
CA SER A 50 14.76 18.98 -14.33
C SER A 50 15.26 18.14 -15.51
N TYR A 51 14.47 17.16 -15.90
CA TYR A 51 14.72 16.25 -17.02
C TYR A 51 13.56 16.35 -18.00
N THR A 52 13.83 16.70 -19.25
CA THR A 52 12.78 16.80 -20.28
C THR A 52 12.36 15.40 -20.73
N ALA A 53 11.10 15.12 -20.62
CA ALA A 53 10.51 13.89 -21.15
C ALA A 53 10.49 13.93 -22.68
N ASP A 54 10.87 12.84 -23.33
CA ASP A 54 10.69 12.58 -24.75
C ASP A 54 9.85 11.29 -24.87
N GLY A 55 8.54 11.46 -25.00
CA GLY A 55 7.54 10.41 -24.88
C GLY A 55 6.83 10.43 -23.52
N THR A 56 6.04 9.40 -23.26
CA THR A 56 5.17 9.28 -22.08
C THR A 56 5.79 8.44 -20.95
N THR A 57 7.05 8.03 -21.12
CA THR A 57 7.77 7.20 -20.15
C THR A 57 9.15 7.77 -19.88
N MET A 58 9.52 7.80 -18.61
CA MET A 58 10.86 8.12 -18.14
C MET A 58 11.35 7.02 -17.21
N THR A 59 12.53 6.46 -17.46
CA THR A 59 13.13 5.40 -16.62
C THR A 59 14.42 5.91 -15.98
N VAL A 60 14.51 5.69 -14.68
CA VAL A 60 15.69 6.03 -13.86
C VAL A 60 16.38 4.73 -13.46
N TYR A 61 17.54 4.48 -14.02
CA TYR A 61 18.40 3.33 -13.73
C TYR A 61 19.45 3.69 -12.69
N GLY A 62 19.66 2.84 -11.69
CA GLY A 62 20.72 3.01 -10.69
C GLY A 62 20.34 2.39 -9.34
N ASP A 63 21.37 2.15 -8.52
CA ASP A 63 21.22 1.60 -7.17
C ASP A 63 20.90 2.73 -6.17
N ILE A 64 19.76 3.39 -6.37
CA ILE A 64 19.28 4.49 -5.52
C ILE A 64 18.49 3.95 -4.34
N THR A 65 18.70 4.54 -3.16
CA THR A 65 17.99 4.22 -1.91
C THR A 65 16.99 5.29 -1.51
N GLY A 66 17.05 6.46 -2.09
CA GLY A 66 16.06 7.52 -1.93
C GLY A 66 15.68 8.12 -3.26
N PHE A 67 14.37 8.27 -3.46
CA PHE A 67 13.80 8.83 -4.68
C PHE A 67 12.77 9.89 -4.35
N GLU A 68 12.93 11.06 -4.93
CA GLU A 68 11.96 12.13 -4.79
C GLU A 68 11.60 12.70 -6.17
N CYS A 69 10.30 12.65 -6.48
CA CYS A 69 9.68 13.15 -7.70
C CYS A 69 8.49 14.05 -7.39
N SER A 70 8.54 14.76 -6.27
CA SER A 70 7.46 15.66 -5.82
C SER A 70 7.32 16.88 -6.73
N ASN A 71 6.09 17.47 -6.76
CA ASN A 71 5.78 18.71 -7.46
C ASN A 71 5.95 18.64 -8.99
N ASN A 72 5.60 17.51 -9.59
CA ASN A 72 5.44 17.39 -11.04
C ASN A 72 3.99 17.55 -11.51
N TYR A 73 3.05 17.64 -10.55
CA TYR A 73 1.63 17.94 -10.78
C TYR A 73 1.02 17.01 -11.85
N GLU A 74 0.36 17.57 -12.87
CA GLU A 74 -0.24 16.83 -13.99
C GLU A 74 0.77 16.11 -14.88
N ASN A 75 2.05 16.39 -14.72
CA ASN A 75 3.11 15.82 -15.56
C ASN A 75 3.57 14.43 -15.08
N LEU A 76 3.14 13.97 -13.88
CA LEU A 76 3.47 12.64 -13.37
C LEU A 76 2.20 11.94 -12.89
N THR A 77 1.82 10.85 -13.57
CA THR A 77 0.54 10.16 -13.36
C THR A 77 0.68 8.74 -12.82
N ALA A 78 1.83 8.08 -12.99
CA ALA A 78 2.10 6.77 -12.40
C ALA A 78 3.60 6.55 -12.14
N ILE A 79 3.89 5.65 -11.20
CA ILE A 79 5.25 5.24 -10.83
C ILE A 79 5.25 3.71 -10.69
N ASP A 80 6.19 3.05 -11.34
CA ASP A 80 6.52 1.64 -11.12
C ASP A 80 7.84 1.54 -10.35
N LEU A 81 7.78 0.98 -9.14
CA LEU A 81 8.88 0.83 -8.20
C LEU A 81 9.34 -0.64 -8.06
N SER A 82 8.69 -1.57 -8.76
CA SER A 82 8.87 -3.01 -8.58
C SER A 82 10.31 -3.49 -8.79
N HIS A 83 11.09 -2.77 -9.59
CA HIS A 83 12.48 -3.09 -9.92
C HIS A 83 13.51 -2.36 -9.06
N ASN A 84 13.09 -1.55 -8.06
CA ASN A 84 14.01 -0.93 -7.10
C ASN A 84 13.61 -1.29 -5.65
N THR A 85 13.99 -2.48 -5.22
CA THR A 85 13.64 -3.06 -3.91
C THR A 85 14.39 -2.44 -2.73
N GLU A 86 15.42 -1.63 -2.98
CA GLU A 86 16.30 -1.05 -1.94
C GLU A 86 15.88 0.37 -1.51
N LEU A 87 14.71 0.85 -1.97
CA LEU A 87 14.24 2.15 -1.54
C LEU A 87 13.94 2.18 -0.04
N SER A 88 14.64 3.06 0.66
CA SER A 88 14.37 3.43 2.06
C SER A 88 13.57 4.74 2.18
N GLY A 89 13.59 5.60 1.16
CA GLY A 89 12.82 6.84 1.13
C GLY A 89 12.17 7.08 -0.23
N LEU A 90 10.86 7.34 -0.22
CA LEU A 90 10.08 7.71 -1.39
C LEU A 90 9.27 8.98 -1.11
N PHE A 91 9.49 10.03 -1.92
CA PHE A 91 8.71 11.26 -1.86
C PHE A 91 8.14 11.57 -3.24
N CYS A 92 6.83 11.40 -3.40
CA CYS A 92 6.09 11.58 -4.64
C CYS A 92 4.88 12.51 -4.48
N SER A 93 4.97 13.46 -3.55
CA SER A 93 3.88 14.37 -3.23
C SER A 93 3.59 15.36 -4.37
N SER A 94 2.35 15.86 -4.43
CA SER A 94 1.91 16.86 -5.43
C SER A 94 2.08 16.35 -6.87
N ASN A 95 1.44 15.22 -7.16
CA ASN A 95 1.33 14.61 -8.48
C ASN A 95 -0.13 14.18 -8.75
N GLN A 96 -0.37 13.37 -9.79
CA GLN A 96 -1.68 12.84 -10.15
C GLN A 96 -1.76 11.31 -9.98
N LEU A 97 -1.07 10.77 -8.98
CA LEU A 97 -1.05 9.33 -8.73
C LEU A 97 -2.43 8.86 -8.23
N THR A 98 -2.99 7.84 -8.87
CA THR A 98 -4.26 7.20 -8.49
C THR A 98 -4.05 5.89 -7.74
N SER A 99 -2.86 5.31 -7.86
CA SER A 99 -2.41 4.09 -7.17
C SER A 99 -0.92 4.18 -6.88
N LEU A 100 -0.46 3.40 -5.88
CA LEU A 100 0.95 3.29 -5.52
C LEU A 100 1.19 1.87 -4.98
N ASP A 101 1.89 1.03 -5.75
CA ASP A 101 2.29 -0.30 -5.33
C ASP A 101 3.66 -0.26 -4.64
N LEU A 102 3.69 -0.62 -3.36
CA LEU A 102 4.87 -0.64 -2.51
C LEU A 102 5.26 -2.06 -2.06
N SER A 103 4.63 -3.08 -2.62
CA SER A 103 4.79 -4.48 -2.20
C SER A 103 6.23 -4.98 -2.31
N HIS A 104 7.00 -4.44 -3.25
CA HIS A 104 8.40 -4.79 -3.49
C HIS A 104 9.40 -3.92 -2.70
N ASN A 105 8.96 -2.82 -2.07
CA ASN A 105 9.84 -1.85 -1.40
C ASN A 105 9.86 -2.09 0.12
N THR A 106 10.26 -3.29 0.53
CA THR A 106 10.19 -3.75 1.93
C THR A 106 11.15 -3.01 2.88
N GLN A 107 12.14 -2.28 2.33
CA GLN A 107 13.10 -1.47 3.09
C GLN A 107 12.62 -0.03 3.32
N LEU A 108 11.37 0.30 2.92
CA LEU A 108 10.88 1.67 2.99
C LEU A 108 10.70 2.12 4.45
N GLU A 109 11.42 3.19 4.82
CA GLU A 109 11.38 3.83 6.14
C GLU A 109 10.56 5.12 6.14
N ALA A 110 10.57 5.87 5.03
CA ALA A 110 9.85 7.13 4.89
C ALA A 110 9.06 7.19 3.58
N LEU A 111 7.77 7.53 3.67
CA LEU A 111 6.88 7.70 2.54
C LEU A 111 6.18 9.06 2.58
N GLY A 112 6.39 9.87 1.53
CA GLY A 112 5.64 11.09 1.27
C GLY A 112 4.84 10.97 -0.02
N CYS A 113 3.52 10.77 0.08
CA CYS A 113 2.61 10.65 -1.06
C CYS A 113 1.44 11.66 -0.99
N SER A 114 1.59 12.73 -0.23
CA SER A 114 0.55 13.76 -0.05
C SER A 114 0.17 14.45 -1.36
N ARG A 115 -1.05 15.02 -1.43
CA ARG A 115 -1.51 15.77 -2.62
C ARG A 115 -1.42 14.93 -3.89
N ASN A 116 -2.09 13.79 -3.87
CA ASN A 116 -2.31 12.89 -5.00
C ASN A 116 -3.81 12.51 -5.06
N ASN A 117 -4.16 11.52 -5.88
CA ASN A 117 -5.53 11.04 -6.05
C ASN A 117 -5.71 9.60 -5.51
N LEU A 118 -4.90 9.22 -4.51
CA LEU A 118 -4.95 7.88 -3.93
C LEU A 118 -6.27 7.66 -3.19
N THR A 119 -6.91 6.53 -3.41
CA THR A 119 -8.11 6.08 -2.69
C THR A 119 -7.82 4.96 -1.70
N THR A 120 -6.72 4.25 -1.89
CA THR A 120 -6.20 3.18 -1.02
C THR A 120 -4.68 3.25 -0.95
N LEU A 121 -4.10 2.67 0.10
CA LEU A 121 -2.65 2.53 0.26
C LEU A 121 -2.37 1.28 1.10
N ASP A 122 -1.78 0.25 0.50
CA ASP A 122 -1.36 -0.96 1.21
C ASP A 122 0.09 -0.82 1.70
N LEU A 123 0.29 -0.94 3.00
CA LEU A 123 1.58 -0.85 3.67
C LEU A 123 2.01 -2.17 4.32
N SER A 124 1.30 -3.26 4.04
CA SER A 124 1.51 -4.56 4.69
C SER A 124 2.92 -5.12 4.51
N SER A 125 3.58 -4.79 3.39
CA SER A 125 4.96 -5.19 3.09
C SER A 125 6.02 -4.24 3.66
N ASN A 126 5.65 -3.02 4.12
CA ASN A 126 6.59 -1.97 4.48
C ASN A 126 6.86 -1.94 6.00
N THR A 127 7.38 -3.04 6.52
CA THR A 127 7.54 -3.27 7.98
C THR A 127 8.59 -2.38 8.65
N GLN A 128 9.42 -1.68 7.86
CA GLN A 128 10.43 -0.73 8.35
C GLN A 128 9.91 0.71 8.43
N LEU A 129 8.67 0.97 7.98
CA LEU A 129 8.14 2.33 7.88
C LEU A 129 8.13 3.03 9.25
N THR A 130 8.60 4.28 9.27
CA THR A 130 8.68 5.16 10.44
C THR A 130 7.95 6.48 10.23
N GLU A 131 7.85 6.93 8.97
CA GLU A 131 7.22 8.20 8.61
C GLU A 131 6.28 8.03 7.42
N LEU A 132 5.05 8.53 7.57
CA LEU A 132 4.03 8.53 6.52
C LEU A 132 3.40 9.92 6.41
N TYR A 133 3.58 10.56 5.27
CA TYR A 133 2.95 11.82 4.90
C TYR A 133 1.97 11.55 3.76
N CYS A 134 0.66 11.55 4.05
CA CYS A 134 -0.36 11.12 3.08
C CYS A 134 -1.59 12.05 3.01
N TYR A 135 -1.49 13.28 3.52
CA TYR A 135 -2.58 14.25 3.51
C TYR A 135 -2.97 14.68 2.08
N ALA A 136 -4.18 15.19 1.93
CA ALA A 136 -4.72 15.65 0.65
C ALA A 136 -4.67 14.55 -0.45
N ASN A 137 -5.26 13.42 -0.13
CA ASN A 137 -5.61 12.33 -1.05
C ASN A 137 -7.13 12.09 -1.00
N ASN A 138 -7.62 11.07 -1.69
CA ASN A 138 -9.04 10.72 -1.77
C ASN A 138 -9.40 9.51 -0.87
N PHE A 139 -8.73 9.35 0.26
CA PHE A 139 -9.01 8.25 1.19
C PHE A 139 -10.38 8.43 1.84
N SER A 140 -11.19 7.39 1.86
CA SER A 140 -12.37 7.32 2.72
C SER A 140 -11.96 7.11 4.19
N THR A 141 -12.91 7.27 5.13
CA THR A 141 -12.71 6.90 6.55
C THR A 141 -12.21 5.45 6.67
N GLN A 142 -12.85 4.51 5.94
CA GLN A 142 -12.45 3.11 5.93
C GLN A 142 -11.01 2.91 5.41
N ALA A 143 -10.64 3.58 4.30
CA ALA A 143 -9.29 3.47 3.76
C ALA A 143 -8.22 4.00 4.74
N LEU A 144 -8.52 5.06 5.50
CA LEU A 144 -7.62 5.55 6.55
C LEU A 144 -7.52 4.56 7.73
N ASP A 145 -8.63 3.95 8.14
CA ASP A 145 -8.61 2.91 9.18
C ASP A 145 -7.81 1.68 8.72
N ASP A 146 -7.95 1.27 7.45
CA ASP A 146 -7.14 0.19 6.87
C ASP A 146 -5.65 0.53 6.85
N ILE A 147 -5.30 1.79 6.53
CA ILE A 147 -3.92 2.28 6.62
C ILE A 147 -3.42 2.19 8.06
N TYR A 148 -4.19 2.63 9.08
CA TYR A 148 -3.80 2.49 10.50
C TYR A 148 -3.55 1.03 10.88
N CYS A 149 -4.37 0.12 10.34
CA CYS A 149 -4.20 -1.32 10.57
C CYS A 149 -2.97 -1.91 9.87
N ALA A 150 -2.58 -1.36 8.73
CA ALA A 150 -1.40 -1.80 7.97
C ALA A 150 -0.07 -1.23 8.51
N LEU A 151 -0.10 -0.15 9.33
CA LEU A 151 1.11 0.40 9.94
C LEU A 151 1.88 -0.66 10.74
N PRO A 152 3.22 -0.73 10.63
CA PRO A 152 4.02 -1.67 11.39
C PRO A 152 3.95 -1.41 12.90
N ASP A 153 4.06 -2.49 13.70
CA ASP A 153 4.14 -2.37 15.16
C ASP A 153 5.53 -1.84 15.56
N ARG A 154 5.52 -0.72 16.25
CA ARG A 154 6.74 -0.01 16.73
C ARG A 154 6.85 0.02 18.25
N LYS A 155 6.13 -0.86 18.96
CA LYS A 155 6.26 -0.97 20.42
C LYS A 155 7.70 -1.23 20.81
N GLY A 156 8.19 -0.50 21.81
CA GLY A 156 9.58 -0.58 22.25
C GLY A 156 10.61 0.11 21.36
N LYS A 157 10.17 0.79 20.29
CA LYS A 157 10.99 1.63 19.41
C LYS A 157 10.55 3.09 19.52
N GLU A 158 11.24 3.99 18.83
CA GLU A 158 10.76 5.37 18.68
C GLU A 158 9.39 5.41 17.98
N ASN A 159 8.58 6.42 18.34
CA ASN A 159 7.27 6.60 17.77
C ASN A 159 7.34 6.74 16.24
N GLY A 160 6.47 6.04 15.53
CA GLY A 160 6.20 6.34 14.14
C GLY A 160 5.41 7.65 14.02
N LYS A 161 5.51 8.31 12.87
CA LYS A 161 4.80 9.55 12.57
C LYS A 161 3.92 9.38 11.35
N MET A 162 2.62 9.62 11.49
CA MET A 162 1.67 9.64 10.39
C MET A 162 0.95 10.99 10.34
N GLN A 163 0.90 11.60 9.16
CA GLN A 163 0.27 12.89 8.92
C GLN A 163 -0.78 12.78 7.79
N PRO A 164 -2.03 12.41 8.15
CA PRO A 164 -3.09 12.13 7.19
C PRO A 164 -3.84 13.39 6.73
N VAL A 165 -3.64 14.54 7.39
CA VAL A 165 -4.33 15.80 7.12
C VAL A 165 -3.41 17.00 7.35
N LEU A 166 -3.61 18.07 6.55
CA LEU A 166 -2.76 19.25 6.60
C LEU A 166 -2.90 20.01 7.93
N ASN A 167 -4.13 20.37 8.31
CA ASN A 167 -4.47 21.09 9.53
C ASN A 167 -5.96 20.93 9.86
N SER A 168 -6.43 21.56 10.94
CA SER A 168 -7.83 21.47 11.39
C SER A 168 -8.84 22.20 10.48
N SER A 169 -8.39 23.06 9.58
CA SER A 169 -9.25 23.77 8.61
C SER A 169 -9.31 23.03 7.25
N ASP A 170 -8.59 21.92 7.11
CA ASP A 170 -8.61 21.11 5.90
C ASP A 170 -9.99 20.45 5.72
N PRO A 171 -10.61 20.49 4.53
CA PRO A 171 -11.88 19.81 4.27
C PRO A 171 -11.86 18.31 4.62
N TYR A 172 -10.71 17.67 4.55
CA TYR A 172 -10.51 16.27 4.90
C TYR A 172 -10.46 15.99 6.41
N HIS A 173 -10.40 17.04 7.24
CA HIS A 173 -10.27 16.90 8.69
C HIS A 173 -11.44 16.10 9.29
N ALA A 174 -12.67 16.32 8.85
CA ALA A 174 -13.84 15.57 9.31
C ALA A 174 -13.72 14.05 9.03
N THR A 175 -13.21 13.68 7.86
CA THR A 175 -12.96 12.28 7.49
C THR A 175 -11.95 11.62 8.44
N VAL A 176 -10.87 12.33 8.78
CA VAL A 176 -9.86 11.84 9.73
C VAL A 176 -10.42 11.73 11.15
N LEU A 177 -11.27 12.69 11.59
CA LEU A 177 -11.92 12.61 12.91
C LEU A 177 -12.91 11.46 13.03
N ALA A 178 -13.47 10.97 11.92
CA ALA A 178 -14.37 9.82 11.90
C ALA A 178 -13.64 8.46 11.97
N THR A 179 -12.30 8.43 11.90
CA THR A 179 -11.49 7.19 11.99
C THR A 179 -11.29 6.73 13.43
N ASN A 180 -10.77 5.51 13.60
CA ASN A 180 -10.26 5.02 14.89
C ASN A 180 -8.73 5.08 14.96
N LYS A 181 -8.17 6.26 15.25
CA LYS A 181 -6.70 6.42 15.39
C LYS A 181 -6.08 5.60 16.53
N ALA A 182 -6.88 5.03 17.46
CA ALA A 182 -6.38 4.14 18.51
C ALA A 182 -5.67 2.91 17.90
N ASN A 183 -6.06 2.48 16.71
CA ASN A 183 -5.39 1.43 15.96
C ASN A 183 -3.91 1.78 15.64
N ALA A 184 -3.62 3.01 15.24
CA ALA A 184 -2.26 3.47 15.02
C ALA A 184 -1.51 3.70 16.34
N ILE A 185 -2.16 4.32 17.33
CA ILE A 185 -1.57 4.59 18.65
C ILE A 185 -1.17 3.29 19.35
N SER A 186 -1.98 2.24 19.26
CA SER A 186 -1.70 0.92 19.84
C SER A 186 -0.42 0.28 19.32
N LYS A 187 0.05 0.73 18.13
CA LYS A 187 1.28 0.30 17.46
C LYS A 187 2.43 1.31 17.63
N ASN A 188 2.30 2.27 18.56
CA ASN A 188 3.28 3.32 18.84
C ASN A 188 3.47 4.32 17.69
N TRP A 189 2.36 4.72 17.03
CA TRP A 189 2.33 5.78 16.03
C TRP A 189 1.67 7.05 16.58
N LYS A 190 2.25 8.22 16.25
CA LYS A 190 1.62 9.53 16.42
C LYS A 190 0.85 9.89 15.17
N VAL A 191 -0.42 10.26 15.32
CA VAL A 191 -1.30 10.74 14.24
C VAL A 191 -1.43 12.24 14.40
N GLN A 192 -0.79 13.00 13.49
CA GLN A 192 -0.54 14.43 13.66
C GLN A 192 -0.99 15.25 12.45
N TYR A 193 -1.23 16.53 12.66
CA TYR A 193 -1.32 17.48 11.57
C TYR A 193 0.04 17.69 10.91
N TYR A 194 0.05 17.79 9.57
CA TYR A 194 1.30 18.06 8.85
C TYR A 194 1.86 19.46 9.15
N ALA A 195 0.99 20.50 9.12
CA ALA A 195 1.41 21.90 9.25
C ALA A 195 2.01 22.26 10.62
N THR A 196 1.58 21.59 11.68
CA THR A 196 1.95 21.97 13.07
C THR A 196 2.71 20.85 13.80
N ALA A 197 2.72 19.64 13.26
CA ALA A 197 3.22 18.44 13.94
C ALA A 197 2.59 18.20 15.33
N THR A 198 1.39 18.74 15.58
CA THR A 198 0.62 18.52 16.80
C THR A 198 -0.33 17.33 16.63
N ASP A 199 -0.60 16.62 17.69
CA ASP A 199 -1.49 15.46 17.67
C ASP A 199 -2.92 15.86 17.27
N ILE A 200 -3.52 15.07 16.39
CA ILE A 200 -4.94 15.21 16.03
C ILE A 200 -5.78 14.88 17.28
N PRO A 201 -6.83 15.65 17.59
CA PRO A 201 -7.69 15.40 18.75
C PRO A 201 -8.37 14.04 18.69
N THR A 202 -9.11 13.68 19.73
CA THR A 202 -9.84 12.42 19.81
C THR A 202 -10.70 12.18 18.58
N THR A 203 -10.54 11.00 17.98
CA THR A 203 -11.34 10.54 16.84
C THR A 203 -12.52 9.71 17.35
N THR A 204 -13.61 9.64 16.56
CA THR A 204 -14.89 9.04 16.98
C THR A 204 -15.16 7.67 16.38
N GLY A 205 -14.32 7.21 15.44
CA GLY A 205 -14.47 5.91 14.80
C GLY A 205 -14.26 4.75 15.78
N THR A 206 -14.92 3.65 15.50
CA THR A 206 -14.90 2.42 16.31
C THR A 206 -14.34 1.22 15.53
N TYR A 207 -13.82 1.44 14.32
CA TYR A 207 -13.24 0.37 13.51
C TYR A 207 -12.11 -0.34 14.26
N THR A 208 -12.14 -1.65 14.28
CA THR A 208 -11.07 -2.47 14.88
C THR A 208 -10.32 -3.20 13.77
N CYS A 209 -9.00 -3.19 13.85
CA CYS A 209 -8.17 -3.90 12.88
C CYS A 209 -8.53 -5.39 12.88
N PRO A 210 -8.68 -5.99 11.68
CA PRO A 210 -8.77 -7.44 11.59
C PRO A 210 -7.55 -8.07 12.29
N THR A 211 -7.79 -8.97 13.22
CA THR A 211 -6.69 -9.70 13.85
C THR A 211 -6.12 -10.66 12.82
N THR A 212 -4.85 -10.49 12.45
CA THR A 212 -4.10 -11.45 11.61
C THR A 212 -3.69 -12.69 12.42
N ASP A 213 -4.19 -12.84 13.63
CA ASP A 213 -3.94 -14.00 14.47
C ASP A 213 -4.68 -15.23 13.91
N ILE A 214 -3.98 -15.96 13.05
CA ILE A 214 -4.29 -17.38 12.77
C ILE A 214 -4.23 -18.21 14.09
N ALA A 215 -3.74 -17.63 15.18
CA ALA A 215 -3.51 -18.30 16.45
C ALA A 215 -4.64 -18.11 17.49
N LYS A 216 -5.71 -17.36 17.18
CA LYS A 216 -6.85 -17.23 18.11
C LYS A 216 -8.18 -17.12 17.40
N ALA A 217 -8.51 -18.08 16.54
CA ALA A 217 -9.90 -18.51 16.49
C ALA A 217 -10.20 -19.09 17.87
N THR A 218 -10.70 -18.23 18.77
CA THR A 218 -11.39 -18.73 19.96
C THR A 218 -12.39 -19.76 19.48
N ALA A 219 -12.58 -20.84 20.22
CA ALA A 219 -13.39 -22.02 19.91
C ALA A 219 -14.90 -21.72 19.71
N GLU A 220 -15.26 -20.52 19.29
CA GLU A 220 -16.59 -20.09 18.90
C GLU A 220 -16.57 -19.75 17.42
N GLN A 221 -16.99 -20.75 16.62
CA GLN A 221 -17.25 -20.76 15.18
C GLN A 221 -16.02 -20.86 14.26
N ALA A 222 -15.20 -21.91 14.42
CA ALA A 222 -14.39 -22.38 13.32
C ALA A 222 -15.30 -22.76 12.14
N LEU A 223 -15.11 -22.15 10.95
CA LEU A 223 -15.82 -22.53 9.75
C LEU A 223 -15.53 -24.00 9.44
N THR A 224 -16.48 -24.87 9.69
CA THR A 224 -16.35 -26.27 9.36
C THR A 224 -16.92 -26.51 7.98
N LEU A 225 -16.10 -27.09 7.11
CA LEU A 225 -16.45 -27.44 5.74
C LEU A 225 -16.67 -28.96 5.64
N TYR A 226 -17.81 -29.37 5.07
CA TYR A 226 -18.10 -30.79 4.87
C TYR A 226 -18.92 -31.05 3.60
N PRO A 227 -18.72 -32.20 2.92
CA PRO A 227 -17.58 -33.09 3.13
C PRO A 227 -16.27 -32.40 2.71
N ASN A 228 -15.16 -32.72 3.32
CA ASN A 228 -13.84 -32.25 2.92
C ASN A 228 -12.85 -33.42 3.05
N PRO A 229 -12.42 -34.06 1.96
CA PRO A 229 -12.55 -33.66 0.55
C PRO A 229 -13.97 -33.70 -0.03
N VAL A 230 -14.27 -32.72 -0.90
CA VAL A 230 -15.56 -32.53 -1.55
C VAL A 230 -15.57 -33.03 -2.99
N ALA A 231 -16.70 -33.59 -3.46
CA ALA A 231 -16.91 -33.93 -4.87
C ALA A 231 -17.74 -32.83 -5.58
N ASP A 232 -18.95 -32.57 -5.15
CA ASP A 232 -19.89 -31.70 -5.89
C ASP A 232 -20.34 -30.49 -5.09
N VAL A 233 -20.87 -30.68 -3.88
CA VAL A 233 -21.39 -29.60 -3.05
C VAL A 233 -20.67 -29.56 -1.71
N LEU A 234 -20.14 -28.39 -1.40
CA LEU A 234 -19.52 -28.08 -0.12
C LEU A 234 -20.55 -27.41 0.80
N TYR A 235 -20.65 -27.90 2.02
CA TYR A 235 -21.49 -27.31 3.07
C TYR A 235 -20.65 -26.62 4.13
N LEU A 236 -21.20 -25.57 4.71
CA LEU A 236 -20.64 -24.83 5.83
C LEU A 236 -21.43 -25.12 7.10
N SER A 237 -20.80 -25.02 8.25
CA SER A 237 -21.43 -25.21 9.56
C SER A 237 -22.48 -24.15 9.90
N ALA A 238 -22.54 -23.04 9.15
CA ALA A 238 -23.51 -21.97 9.32
C ALA A 238 -23.78 -21.27 7.98
N THR A 239 -24.95 -20.62 7.86
CA THR A 239 -25.28 -19.75 6.73
C THR A 239 -24.33 -18.55 6.71
N ALA A 240 -23.74 -18.26 5.55
CA ALA A 240 -22.89 -17.10 5.32
C ALA A 240 -23.55 -16.12 4.35
N ARG A 241 -23.35 -14.81 4.56
CA ARG A 241 -23.78 -13.77 3.62
C ARG A 241 -23.04 -13.88 2.29
N THR A 242 -21.74 -14.21 2.37
CA THR A 242 -20.92 -14.44 1.18
C THR A 242 -19.99 -15.63 1.39
N ILE A 243 -20.00 -16.53 0.40
CA ILE A 243 -19.02 -17.62 0.28
C ILE A 243 -18.24 -17.36 -1.00
N ARG A 244 -16.91 -17.37 -0.93
CA ARG A 244 -16.02 -17.23 -2.08
C ARG A 244 -14.96 -18.33 -2.06
N VAL A 245 -14.70 -18.93 -3.20
CA VAL A 245 -13.70 -19.99 -3.37
C VAL A 245 -12.60 -19.48 -4.28
N TYR A 246 -11.37 -19.64 -3.84
CA TYR A 246 -10.17 -19.18 -4.55
C TYR A 246 -9.26 -20.35 -4.86
N ASP A 247 -8.65 -20.35 -6.02
CA ASP A 247 -7.58 -21.28 -6.40
C ASP A 247 -6.25 -20.96 -5.69
N ILE A 248 -5.20 -21.74 -6.00
CA ILE A 248 -3.85 -21.56 -5.44
C ILE A 248 -3.17 -20.26 -5.88
N TYR A 249 -3.68 -19.60 -6.92
CA TYR A 249 -3.18 -18.32 -7.43
C TYR A 249 -3.96 -17.12 -6.87
N GLY A 250 -4.98 -17.38 -6.03
CA GLY A 250 -5.83 -16.34 -5.45
C GLY A 250 -6.95 -15.87 -6.37
N THR A 251 -7.19 -16.56 -7.50
CA THR A 251 -8.30 -16.25 -8.41
C THR A 251 -9.61 -16.77 -7.83
N GLU A 252 -10.66 -15.94 -7.81
CA GLU A 252 -12.00 -16.38 -7.42
C GLU A 252 -12.58 -17.30 -8.50
N VAL A 253 -12.92 -18.54 -8.11
CA VAL A 253 -13.39 -19.60 -9.04
C VAL A 253 -14.84 -20.02 -8.77
N ALA A 254 -15.41 -19.65 -7.63
CA ALA A 254 -16.82 -19.83 -7.33
C ALA A 254 -17.26 -18.86 -6.22
N HIS A 255 -18.54 -18.46 -6.22
CA HIS A 255 -19.14 -17.69 -5.13
C HIS A 255 -20.62 -18.04 -4.93
N ALA A 256 -21.11 -17.79 -3.71
CA ALA A 256 -22.53 -17.90 -3.34
C ALA A 256 -22.86 -16.85 -2.26
N THR A 257 -24.13 -16.51 -2.12
CA THR A 257 -24.62 -15.52 -1.15
C THR A 257 -25.80 -16.05 -0.36
N ASP A 258 -25.90 -15.63 0.91
CA ASP A 258 -27.02 -15.95 1.82
C ASP A 258 -27.36 -17.45 1.89
N THR A 259 -26.32 -18.31 2.01
CA THR A 259 -26.43 -19.76 1.98
C THR A 259 -25.40 -20.43 2.88
N ASP A 260 -25.65 -21.71 3.20
CA ASP A 260 -24.72 -22.59 3.93
C ASP A 260 -24.02 -23.61 3.01
N ARG A 261 -24.14 -23.46 1.68
CA ARG A 261 -23.57 -24.40 0.72
C ARG A 261 -23.15 -23.72 -0.58
N ILE A 262 -22.21 -24.35 -1.29
CA ILE A 262 -21.73 -23.90 -2.59
C ILE A 262 -21.48 -25.10 -3.51
N ASP A 263 -21.92 -24.99 -4.78
CA ASP A 263 -21.63 -25.97 -5.82
C ASP A 263 -20.20 -25.78 -6.33
N VAL A 264 -19.41 -26.84 -6.25
CA VAL A 264 -18.00 -26.89 -6.68
C VAL A 264 -17.76 -28.03 -7.67
N ALA A 265 -18.81 -28.66 -8.21
CA ALA A 265 -18.70 -29.78 -9.15
C ALA A 265 -17.86 -29.45 -10.38
N HIS A 266 -17.95 -28.20 -10.85
CA HIS A 266 -17.23 -27.70 -12.03
C HIS A 266 -15.74 -27.43 -11.80
N LEU A 267 -15.27 -27.47 -10.53
CA LEU A 267 -13.86 -27.20 -10.23
C LEU A 267 -13.00 -28.45 -10.44
N PRO A 268 -11.79 -28.30 -10.99
CA PRO A 268 -10.79 -29.38 -11.06
C PRO A 268 -10.42 -29.92 -9.68
N ALA A 269 -9.94 -31.17 -9.64
CA ALA A 269 -9.37 -31.71 -8.41
C ALA A 269 -8.18 -30.87 -7.95
N GLY A 270 -8.14 -30.50 -6.67
CA GLY A 270 -7.11 -29.60 -6.16
C GLY A 270 -7.39 -29.06 -4.76
N VAL A 271 -6.55 -28.12 -4.34
CA VAL A 271 -6.66 -27.41 -3.07
C VAL A 271 -7.15 -25.99 -3.32
N TYR A 272 -8.14 -25.58 -2.54
CA TYR A 272 -8.80 -24.27 -2.65
C TYR A 272 -8.89 -23.60 -1.28
N THR A 273 -8.98 -22.28 -1.29
CA THR A 273 -9.27 -21.48 -0.11
C THR A 273 -10.72 -21.03 -0.17
N VAL A 274 -11.49 -21.32 0.88
CA VAL A 274 -12.87 -20.86 1.03
C VAL A 274 -12.89 -19.71 2.04
N ARG A 275 -13.50 -18.60 1.66
CA ARG A 275 -13.80 -17.47 2.56
C ARG A 275 -15.30 -17.35 2.75
N ALA A 276 -15.75 -17.28 4.01
CA ALA A 276 -17.15 -17.07 4.36
C ALA A 276 -17.22 -16.03 5.49
N ASP A 277 -17.83 -14.89 5.22
CA ASP A 277 -18.00 -13.76 6.16
C ASP A 277 -16.74 -13.41 6.97
N GLY A 278 -15.58 -13.38 6.29
CA GLY A 278 -14.28 -13.08 6.91
C GLY A 278 -13.54 -14.27 7.51
N THR A 279 -14.21 -15.42 7.65
CA THR A 279 -13.54 -16.66 8.08
C THR A 279 -12.96 -17.40 6.88
N VAL A 280 -11.80 -18.04 7.08
CA VAL A 280 -11.05 -18.75 6.02
C VAL A 280 -10.88 -20.22 6.39
N ALA A 281 -11.13 -21.10 5.44
CA ALA A 281 -10.89 -22.53 5.58
C ALA A 281 -10.32 -23.14 4.30
N LYS A 282 -9.64 -24.27 4.43
CA LYS A 282 -9.07 -25.03 3.31
C LYS A 282 -10.08 -26.07 2.83
N MET A 283 -10.32 -26.12 1.52
CA MET A 283 -11.10 -27.14 0.83
C MET A 283 -10.18 -28.03 -0.04
N VAL A 284 -10.44 -29.33 -0.04
CA VAL A 284 -9.82 -30.28 -0.96
C VAL A 284 -10.91 -30.79 -1.91
N LYS A 285 -10.77 -30.56 -3.20
CA LYS A 285 -11.64 -31.06 -4.28
C LYS A 285 -11.07 -32.38 -4.82
N ARG A 286 -11.94 -33.40 -4.95
CA ARG A 286 -11.62 -34.70 -5.59
C ARG A 286 -11.93 -34.70 -7.06
#